data_2dc1d409c2f97dcbfe14dde83284a0c1
#
_entry.id   2dc1d409c2f97dcbfe14dde83284a0c1
#
_cell.length_a   1.000
_cell.length_b   1.000
_cell.length_c   1.000
_cell.angle_alpha   90.00
_cell.angle_beta   90.00
_cell.angle_gamma   90.00
#
_symmetry.space_group_name_H-M   'P 1'
#
loop_
_entity.id
_entity.type
_entity.pdbx_description
1 polymer ?
#
loop_
_entity_poly.entity_id
_entity_poly.type
_entity_poly.pdbx_seq_one_letter_code
_entity_poly.pdbx_strand_id
1 'polypeptide(L)'
;LIGFYYLKMLQGAAHVDRFVALAPSVNGTSIAKTPNRDLVEYCLACADQHPRSALLRELKTGAITMPGVQYSVLVTKNDKVVVPVENQFVKEPGVQNIYIQDLLPGKRVSHSGMLYDTETLDLIVKLVQGQSIRTASN
;
A
#
# COMPACT_ATOMS: atom_id res chain seq x y z
N LEU A 1 -3.64 1.18 -5.26
CA LEU A 1 -4.81 2.08 -5.22
C LEU A 1 -6.11 1.37 -5.59
N ILE A 2 -6.13 0.52 -6.63
CA ILE A 2 -7.33 -0.17 -7.13
C ILE A 2 -8.09 -0.90 -6.00
N GLY A 3 -7.40 -1.63 -5.14
CA GLY A 3 -8.05 -2.34 -4.02
C GLY A 3 -8.77 -1.40 -3.05
N PHE A 4 -8.16 -0.27 -2.68
CA PHE A 4 -8.82 0.74 -1.84
C PHE A 4 -10.05 1.35 -2.53
N TYR A 5 -9.95 1.61 -3.83
CA TYR A 5 -11.07 2.11 -4.63
C TYR A 5 -12.22 1.09 -4.66
N TYR A 6 -11.90 -0.18 -4.91
CA TYR A 6 -12.88 -1.26 -4.89
C TYR A 6 -13.60 -1.36 -3.54
N LEU A 7 -12.84 -1.39 -2.45
CA LEU A 7 -13.41 -1.53 -1.10
C LEU A 7 -14.33 -0.36 -0.76
N LYS A 8 -13.90 0.87 -1.05
CA LYS A 8 -14.59 2.07 -0.62
C LYS A 8 -15.66 2.56 -1.61
N MET A 9 -15.32 2.64 -2.91
CA MET A 9 -16.17 3.29 -3.91
C MET A 9 -17.10 2.30 -4.60
N LEU A 10 -16.72 1.02 -4.67
CA LEU A 10 -17.49 -0.03 -5.35
C LEU A 10 -18.14 -1.01 -4.36
N GLN A 11 -18.26 -0.63 -3.09
CA GLN A 11 -18.89 -1.44 -2.02
C GLN A 11 -18.23 -2.81 -1.81
N GLY A 12 -16.98 -2.99 -2.25
CA GLY A 12 -16.25 -4.25 -2.13
C GLY A 12 -15.99 -4.69 -0.69
N ALA A 13 -16.06 -3.76 0.26
CA ALA A 13 -15.88 -4.06 1.68
C ALA A 13 -16.88 -5.11 2.22
N ALA A 14 -18.06 -5.22 1.63
CA ALA A 14 -19.05 -6.24 2.00
C ALA A 14 -18.60 -7.68 1.67
N HIS A 15 -17.55 -7.85 0.88
CA HIS A 15 -17.06 -9.13 0.38
C HIS A 15 -15.61 -9.44 0.78
N VAL A 16 -15.00 -8.61 1.64
CA VAL A 16 -13.59 -8.73 1.99
C VAL A 16 -13.39 -8.61 3.49
N ASP A 17 -12.94 -9.68 4.13
CA ASP A 17 -12.63 -9.67 5.56
C ASP A 17 -11.23 -9.09 5.84
N ARG A 18 -10.26 -9.35 4.94
CA ARG A 18 -8.85 -8.91 5.09
C ARG A 18 -8.30 -8.36 3.81
N PHE A 19 -7.63 -7.25 3.91
CA PHE A 19 -6.97 -6.60 2.78
C PHE A 19 -5.50 -6.32 3.11
N VAL A 20 -4.61 -6.93 2.33
CA VAL A 20 -3.17 -6.70 2.43
C VAL A 20 -2.71 -5.85 1.26
N ALA A 21 -2.28 -4.63 1.54
CA ALA A 21 -1.74 -3.72 0.55
C ALA A 21 -0.21 -3.79 0.53
N LEU A 22 0.35 -3.99 -0.66
CA LEU A 22 1.80 -4.03 -0.87
C LEU A 22 2.26 -2.70 -1.44
N ALA A 23 3.09 -2.00 -0.71
CA ALA A 23 3.68 -0.72 -1.11
C ALA A 23 2.70 0.24 -1.81
N PRO A 24 1.50 0.50 -1.23
CA PRO A 24 0.47 1.25 -1.91
C PRO A 24 0.80 2.74 -2.00
N SER A 25 0.51 3.39 -3.12
CA SER A 25 0.70 4.83 -3.31
C SER A 25 -0.48 5.67 -2.76
N VAL A 26 -1.00 5.34 -1.58
CA VAL A 26 -2.21 5.96 -0.99
C VAL A 26 -2.05 7.44 -0.65
N ASN A 27 -0.82 7.91 -0.47
CA ASN A 27 -0.52 9.34 -0.29
C ASN A 27 0.24 9.92 -1.49
N GLY A 28 0.25 9.18 -2.59
CA GLY A 28 0.96 9.53 -3.80
C GLY A 28 2.46 9.29 -3.73
N THR A 29 3.13 9.48 -4.85
CA THR A 29 4.58 9.35 -4.95
C THR A 29 5.21 10.60 -5.54
N SER A 30 6.42 10.95 -5.07
CA SER A 30 7.16 12.09 -5.61
C SER A 30 7.66 11.88 -7.05
N ILE A 31 7.76 10.64 -7.50
CA ILE A 31 8.09 10.33 -8.91
C ILE A 31 6.98 10.83 -9.85
N ALA A 32 5.72 10.79 -9.40
CA ALA A 32 4.58 11.32 -10.15
C ALA A 32 4.50 12.87 -10.11
N LYS A 33 5.43 13.55 -9.43
CA LYS A 33 5.39 15.03 -9.26
C LYS A 33 5.75 15.83 -10.51
N THR A 34 6.33 15.21 -11.49
CA THR A 34 6.56 15.88 -12.77
C THR A 34 5.37 15.56 -13.66
N PRO A 35 4.40 16.48 -13.83
CA PRO A 35 3.46 16.36 -14.91
C PRO A 35 4.23 16.74 -16.18
N ASN A 36 5.09 15.84 -16.62
CA ASN A 36 5.49 15.87 -18.00
C ASN A 36 4.20 15.54 -18.76
N ARG A 37 3.68 16.44 -19.56
CA ARG A 37 2.49 16.23 -20.40
C ARG A 37 2.55 14.89 -21.10
N ASP A 38 3.76 14.50 -21.52
CA ASP A 38 4.04 13.24 -22.19
C ASP A 38 3.76 12.01 -21.28
N LEU A 39 4.05 12.11 -19.98
CA LEU A 39 3.81 11.00 -19.03
C LEU A 39 2.31 10.79 -18.76
N VAL A 40 1.55 11.88 -18.72
CA VAL A 40 0.09 11.84 -18.57
C VAL A 40 -0.57 11.28 -19.83
N GLU A 41 -0.02 11.59 -21.01
CA GLU A 41 -0.53 11.10 -22.28
C GLU A 41 -0.29 9.59 -22.46
N TYR A 42 0.84 9.07 -21.94
CA TYR A 42 1.22 7.65 -22.07
C TYR A 42 0.88 6.79 -20.84
N CYS A 43 0.62 7.38 -19.67
CA CYS A 43 0.35 6.64 -18.43
C CYS A 43 -0.68 7.36 -17.55
N LEU A 44 -1.97 7.19 -17.87
CA LEU A 44 -3.06 7.74 -17.06
C LEU A 44 -3.00 7.25 -15.60
N ALA A 45 -2.67 5.97 -15.38
CA ALA A 45 -2.50 5.42 -14.05
C ALA A 45 -1.36 6.06 -13.24
N CYS A 46 -0.33 6.61 -13.93
CA CYS A 46 0.73 7.36 -13.26
C CYS A 46 0.23 8.72 -12.75
N ALA A 47 -0.67 9.36 -13.51
CA ALA A 47 -1.29 10.62 -13.11
C ALA A 47 -2.14 10.44 -11.84
N ASP A 48 -2.83 9.31 -11.70
CA ASP A 48 -3.62 8.98 -10.53
C ASP A 48 -2.77 8.79 -9.25
N GLN A 49 -1.49 8.49 -9.39
CA GLN A 49 -0.56 8.37 -8.27
C GLN A 49 0.07 9.71 -7.85
N HIS A 50 -0.26 10.81 -8.55
CA HIS A 50 0.20 12.12 -8.12
C HIS A 50 -0.47 12.51 -6.79
N PRO A 51 0.26 13.06 -5.79
CA PRO A 51 -0.28 13.37 -4.46
C PRO A 51 -1.53 14.26 -4.46
N ARG A 52 -1.75 15.03 -5.51
CA ARG A 52 -2.91 15.90 -5.71
C ARG A 52 -3.84 15.43 -6.81
N SER A 53 -3.82 14.16 -7.19
CA SER A 53 -4.74 13.60 -8.18
C SER A 53 -6.19 13.66 -7.71
N ALA A 54 -7.12 13.67 -8.65
CA ALA A 54 -8.54 13.61 -8.35
C ALA A 54 -8.89 12.32 -7.60
N LEU A 55 -8.33 11.20 -8.05
CA LEU A 55 -8.52 9.88 -7.43
C LEU A 55 -8.11 9.87 -5.96
N LEU A 56 -6.91 10.37 -5.63
CA LEU A 56 -6.44 10.38 -4.24
C LEU A 56 -7.24 11.33 -3.36
N ARG A 57 -7.70 12.48 -3.89
CA ARG A 57 -8.60 13.37 -3.15
C ARG A 57 -9.92 12.69 -2.85
N GLU A 58 -10.51 12.02 -3.83
CA GLU A 58 -11.76 11.28 -3.68
C GLU A 58 -11.63 10.15 -2.65
N LEU A 59 -10.60 9.30 -2.77
CA LEU A 59 -10.33 8.23 -1.83
C LEU A 59 -10.13 8.71 -0.39
N LYS A 60 -9.56 9.90 -0.21
CA LYS A 60 -9.27 10.50 1.11
C LYS A 60 -10.40 11.38 1.66
N THR A 61 -11.51 11.47 0.99
CA THR A 61 -12.71 12.14 1.54
C THR A 61 -13.28 11.27 2.66
N GLY A 62 -13.05 11.64 3.91
CA GLY A 62 -13.27 10.79 5.08
C GLY A 62 -12.22 9.68 5.20
N ALA A 63 -12.54 8.61 5.94
CA ALA A 63 -11.64 7.47 6.08
C ALA A 63 -11.43 6.73 4.75
N ILE A 64 -10.21 6.26 4.49
CA ILE A 64 -9.91 5.41 3.33
C ILE A 64 -10.22 3.93 3.63
N THR A 65 -10.25 3.57 4.92
CA THR A 65 -10.61 2.23 5.38
C THR A 65 -12.12 2.11 5.55
N MET A 66 -12.62 0.91 5.37
CA MET A 66 -14.04 0.58 5.52
C MET A 66 -14.27 -0.31 6.73
N PRO A 67 -15.35 -0.09 7.49
CA PRO A 67 -15.71 -0.95 8.61
C PRO A 67 -15.84 -2.43 8.20
N GLY A 68 -15.45 -3.34 9.09
CA GLY A 68 -15.53 -4.79 8.86
C GLY A 68 -14.32 -5.39 8.14
N VAL A 69 -13.48 -4.59 7.50
CA VAL A 69 -12.26 -5.05 6.82
C VAL A 69 -11.05 -4.86 7.72
N GLN A 70 -10.22 -5.88 7.85
CA GLN A 70 -8.91 -5.80 8.51
C GLN A 70 -7.85 -5.39 7.51
N TYR A 71 -7.14 -4.29 7.79
CA TYR A 71 -6.14 -3.74 6.87
C TYR A 71 -4.72 -3.99 7.36
N SER A 72 -3.88 -4.52 6.46
CA SER A 72 -2.44 -4.58 6.65
C SER A 72 -1.73 -3.93 5.47
N VAL A 73 -0.76 -3.08 5.75
CA VAL A 73 0.07 -2.41 4.73
C VAL A 73 1.49 -2.89 4.91
N LEU A 74 2.01 -3.61 3.94
CA LEU A 74 3.37 -4.15 3.95
C LEU A 74 4.27 -3.31 3.04
N VAL A 75 5.34 -2.77 3.59
CA VAL A 75 6.20 -1.77 2.96
C VAL A 75 7.65 -2.19 3.05
N THR A 76 8.43 -1.90 2.02
CA THR A 76 9.89 -2.04 2.07
C THR A 76 10.60 -0.69 2.23
N LYS A 77 11.56 -0.61 3.15
CA LYS A 77 12.43 0.57 3.31
C LYS A 77 13.31 0.82 2.08
N ASN A 78 13.44 -0.17 1.18
CA ASN A 78 14.21 -0.08 -0.06
C ASN A 78 13.37 0.35 -1.27
N ASP A 79 12.13 0.80 -1.06
CA ASP A 79 11.26 1.27 -2.14
C ASP A 79 11.82 2.53 -2.81
N LYS A 80 11.86 2.52 -4.15
CA LYS A 80 12.27 3.66 -4.98
C LYS A 80 11.17 4.09 -5.96
N VAL A 81 9.99 3.48 -5.86
CA VAL A 81 8.84 3.76 -6.72
C VAL A 81 7.81 4.61 -5.99
N VAL A 82 7.46 4.25 -4.75
CA VAL A 82 6.59 5.06 -3.92
C VAL A 82 7.42 5.75 -2.85
N VAL A 83 7.79 7.00 -3.11
CA VAL A 83 8.67 7.79 -2.26
C VAL A 83 8.04 9.15 -1.91
N PRO A 84 8.26 9.64 -0.68
CA PRO A 84 8.92 8.95 0.42
C PRO A 84 8.17 7.68 0.84
N VAL A 85 8.87 6.70 1.42
CA VAL A 85 8.29 5.38 1.73
C VAL A 85 7.12 5.47 2.72
N GLU A 86 7.11 6.47 3.57
CA GLU A 86 6.04 6.75 4.55
C GLU A 86 4.71 7.12 3.88
N ASN A 87 4.73 7.53 2.61
CA ASN A 87 3.53 7.79 1.82
C ASN A 87 2.72 6.53 1.53
N GLN A 88 3.28 5.37 1.78
CA GLN A 88 2.60 4.09 1.63
C GLN A 88 1.71 3.75 2.83
N PHE A 89 1.94 4.39 3.97
CA PHE A 89 1.19 4.09 5.20
C PHE A 89 -0.21 4.70 5.20
N VAL A 90 -1.15 3.92 5.69
CA VAL A 90 -2.51 4.36 6.00
C VAL A 90 -2.56 4.66 7.51
N LYS A 91 -2.59 5.95 7.85
CA LYS A 91 -2.56 6.43 9.24
C LYS A 91 -3.98 6.52 9.82
N GLU A 92 -4.69 5.40 9.82
CA GLU A 92 -6.04 5.30 10.38
C GLU A 92 -6.08 4.23 11.48
N PRO A 93 -6.98 4.35 12.46
CA PRO A 93 -7.12 3.37 13.53
C PRO A 93 -7.37 1.96 12.98
N GLY A 94 -6.74 0.96 13.57
CA GLY A 94 -6.91 -0.44 13.20
C GLY A 94 -6.11 -0.89 11.96
N VAL A 95 -5.38 0.01 11.29
CA VAL A 95 -4.50 -0.37 10.19
C VAL A 95 -3.15 -0.81 10.71
N GLN A 96 -2.73 -2.01 10.34
CA GLN A 96 -1.41 -2.53 10.65
C GLN A 96 -0.41 -2.12 9.56
N ASN A 97 0.41 -1.10 9.83
CA ASN A 97 1.47 -0.65 8.94
C ASN A 97 2.78 -1.34 9.32
N ILE A 98 3.41 -2.06 8.37
CA ILE A 98 4.53 -2.96 8.62
C ILE A 98 5.66 -2.67 7.66
N TYR A 99 6.86 -2.39 8.16
CA TYR A 99 8.08 -2.51 7.36
C TYR A 99 8.55 -3.97 7.32
N ILE A 100 8.82 -4.50 6.13
CA ILE A 100 9.40 -5.85 5.95
C ILE A 100 10.66 -6.01 6.81
N GLN A 101 11.50 -4.98 6.86
CA GLN A 101 12.77 -5.00 7.58
C GLN A 101 12.63 -5.04 9.11
N ASP A 102 11.45 -4.71 9.64
CA ASP A 102 11.20 -4.83 11.08
C ASP A 102 10.89 -6.29 11.47
N LEU A 103 10.45 -7.10 10.50
CA LEU A 103 10.20 -8.54 10.64
C LEU A 103 11.37 -9.39 10.14
N LEU A 104 12.07 -8.91 9.12
CA LEU A 104 13.20 -9.57 8.45
C LEU A 104 14.40 -8.61 8.43
N PRO A 105 15.14 -8.48 9.53
CA PRO A 105 16.28 -7.55 9.63
C PRO A 105 17.32 -7.82 8.53
N GLY A 106 17.80 -6.76 7.89
CA GLY A 106 18.79 -6.85 6.82
C GLY A 106 18.22 -7.26 5.44
N LYS A 107 16.94 -7.59 5.35
CA LYS A 107 16.30 -7.96 4.08
C LYS A 107 16.37 -6.82 3.07
N ARG A 108 16.85 -7.13 1.87
CA ARG A 108 16.87 -6.20 0.74
C ARG A 108 15.86 -6.68 -0.30
N VAL A 109 14.74 -6.00 -0.38
CA VAL A 109 13.68 -6.26 -1.36
C VAL A 109 13.21 -4.93 -1.94
N SER A 110 13.09 -4.85 -3.26
CA SER A 110 12.61 -3.66 -3.97
C SER A 110 11.08 -3.64 -4.04
N HIS A 111 10.49 -2.54 -4.52
CA HIS A 111 9.05 -2.41 -4.73
C HIS A 111 8.44 -3.61 -5.47
N SER A 112 8.90 -3.88 -6.68
CA SER A 112 8.43 -5.03 -7.47
C SER A 112 8.98 -6.38 -6.96
N GLY A 113 10.15 -6.37 -6.32
CA GLY A 113 10.75 -7.55 -5.72
C GLY A 113 9.87 -8.20 -4.65
N MET A 114 9.02 -7.41 -3.97
CA MET A 114 8.06 -7.93 -2.98
C MET A 114 7.13 -9.01 -3.55
N LEU A 115 6.88 -9.00 -4.85
CA LEU A 115 6.00 -9.96 -5.54
C LEU A 115 6.67 -11.31 -5.83
N TYR A 116 7.98 -11.41 -5.67
CA TYR A 116 8.78 -12.59 -6.04
C TYR A 116 9.64 -13.12 -4.89
N ASP A 117 9.76 -12.34 -3.81
CA ASP A 117 10.55 -12.71 -2.64
C ASP A 117 9.77 -13.67 -1.74
N THR A 118 10.27 -14.88 -1.56
CA THR A 118 9.59 -15.97 -0.85
C THR A 118 9.26 -15.61 0.59
N GLU A 119 10.16 -14.98 1.34
CA GLU A 119 9.93 -14.59 2.74
C GLU A 119 8.86 -13.50 2.82
N THR A 120 8.86 -12.55 1.87
CA THR A 120 7.80 -11.54 1.76
C THR A 120 6.45 -12.18 1.44
N LEU A 121 6.42 -13.15 0.53
CA LEU A 121 5.20 -13.89 0.18
C LEU A 121 4.66 -14.68 1.38
N ASP A 122 5.53 -15.29 2.18
CA ASP A 122 5.13 -15.97 3.42
C ASP A 122 4.50 -15.00 4.43
N LEU A 123 5.03 -13.77 4.55
CA LEU A 123 4.39 -12.73 5.38
C LEU A 123 3.01 -12.35 4.86
N ILE A 124 2.84 -12.23 3.55
CA ILE A 124 1.55 -11.92 2.93
C ILE A 124 0.54 -13.02 3.23
N VAL A 125 0.92 -14.30 3.06
CA VAL A 125 0.05 -15.45 3.36
C VAL A 125 -0.40 -15.43 4.82
N LYS A 126 0.52 -15.21 5.76
CA LYS A 126 0.20 -15.10 7.19
C LYS A 126 -0.80 -13.98 7.47
N LEU A 127 -0.59 -12.80 6.87
CA LEU A 127 -1.50 -11.65 7.03
C LEU A 127 -2.90 -11.96 6.49
N VAL A 128 -3.00 -12.56 5.30
CA VAL A 128 -4.29 -12.96 4.69
C VAL A 128 -4.99 -14.01 5.55
N GLN A 129 -4.25 -14.93 6.17
CA GLN A 129 -4.80 -15.93 7.09
C GLN A 129 -5.15 -15.37 8.47
N GLY A 130 -4.85 -14.10 8.74
CA GLY A 130 -5.10 -13.48 10.04
C GLY A 130 -4.16 -13.97 11.15
N GLN A 131 -3.01 -14.53 10.77
CA GLN A 131 -2.00 -14.96 11.73
C GLN A 131 -1.26 -13.74 12.30
N SER A 132 -0.96 -13.79 13.60
CA SER A 132 -0.16 -12.76 14.24
C SER A 132 1.27 -12.78 13.71
N ILE A 133 1.70 -11.66 13.14
CA ILE A 133 3.10 -11.46 12.77
C ILE A 133 3.76 -10.72 13.94
N ARG A 134 4.69 -11.38 14.62
CA ARG A 134 5.48 -10.76 15.68
C ARG A 134 6.79 -10.24 15.10
N THR A 135 7.15 -9.02 15.43
CA THR A 135 8.53 -8.56 15.32
C THR A 135 9.41 -9.49 16.17
N ALA A 136 10.55 -9.89 15.62
CA ALA A 136 11.55 -10.58 16.43
C ALA A 136 11.87 -9.68 17.63
N SER A 137 11.31 -9.99 18.79
CA SER A 137 11.62 -9.29 20.03
C SER A 137 13.06 -9.63 20.37
N ASN A 138 13.93 -8.61 20.47
CA ASN A 138 15.17 -8.73 21.21
C ASN A 138 14.89 -9.01 22.68
#